data_ef6437f11814646aff644251ad8d1298
#
_entry.id   ef6437f11814646aff644251ad8d1298
#
_cell.length_a   1.000
_cell.length_b   1.000
_cell.length_c   1.000
_cell.angle_alpha   90.00
_cell.angle_beta   90.00
_cell.angle_gamma   90.00
#
_symmetry.space_group_name_H-M   'P 1'
#
loop_
_entity.id
_entity.type
_entity.pdbx_description
1 polymer ?
#
loop_
_entity_poly.entity_id
_entity_poly.type
_entity_poly.pdbx_seq_one_letter_code
_entity_poly.pdbx_strand_id
1 'polypeptide(L)'
;MIKNALLSVSDKTGIVDFAKGLVELGVTIYSTGGTLKAITAAGIEAKAVESLTGFPEMMDGRVKTLHPKVHGGILAIRDNAEHQQAMADHGIEPIDLVVVNLYPFRETIAKPNVSLEEAIENIDIGGPTMVRSAAKNHAYVGIVVNPNHYDEILAMLKEHGELPKEYRFGLAKEAFAHTAAYDVAIANYMSGVLNEGPTPPEYLSAYEKVTDLRYGENPHQQAAFYKEIGTAHGMGALKQLHGKELSYNNIVDMEAAWNMVWEFTDPAACIIKHTNPCGAATAITLHDAYVNAYEADSISAFGGIVALNREVDAATAEEMSKIFLEVIMAPAFTKEALEILEGKKNIRLIELSKPESGQVTVKKVSGGLLVQTEDDIQEDRASYKVVTKVQPTEKQWKALEFAWKLVKHVKSNAILISNEKRTLGVGAGQMNRVGSAKIALEQAGEAAKGAVLASDAFFPFGDTVETAVKHGIAAIIQPGGSIRDEESIKAADEAGIAMVFTSIRHFKH
;
A
#
# COMPACT_ATOMS: atom_id res chain seq x y z
N MET A 1 21.62 -16.24 -33.32
CA MET A 1 20.79 -17.47 -33.07
C MET A 1 21.15 -18.02 -31.70
N ILE A 2 20.13 -18.30 -30.86
CA ILE A 2 20.32 -18.89 -29.52
C ILE A 2 20.63 -20.37 -29.68
N LYS A 3 21.75 -20.84 -29.11
CA LYS A 3 22.21 -22.24 -29.15
C LYS A 3 22.18 -22.90 -27.78
N ASN A 4 22.56 -22.17 -26.72
CA ASN A 4 22.62 -22.68 -25.35
C ASN A 4 21.82 -21.81 -24.41
N ALA A 5 20.98 -22.46 -23.59
CA ALA A 5 20.19 -21.82 -22.56
C ALA A 5 20.53 -22.41 -21.17
N LEU A 6 20.64 -21.55 -20.16
CA LEU A 6 20.80 -21.95 -18.76
C LEU A 6 19.49 -21.65 -18.00
N LEU A 7 18.82 -22.69 -17.51
CA LEU A 7 17.55 -22.60 -16.82
C LEU A 7 17.72 -23.00 -15.35
N SER A 8 17.44 -22.07 -14.45
CA SER A 8 17.51 -22.31 -12.99
C SER A 8 16.46 -21.44 -12.29
N VAL A 9 15.28 -22.01 -12.10
CA VAL A 9 14.11 -21.28 -11.55
C VAL A 9 13.64 -21.89 -10.24
N SER A 10 13.29 -21.05 -9.29
CA SER A 10 12.62 -21.45 -8.04
C SER A 10 11.12 -21.64 -8.30
N ASP A 11 10.45 -20.63 -8.85
CA ASP A 11 9.09 -20.76 -9.40
C ASP A 11 9.15 -21.47 -10.75
N LYS A 12 8.51 -22.62 -10.83
CA LYS A 12 8.50 -23.52 -12.01
C LYS A 12 7.31 -23.31 -12.94
N THR A 13 6.54 -22.23 -12.74
CA THR A 13 5.40 -21.89 -13.60
C THR A 13 5.84 -21.80 -15.06
N GLY A 14 5.24 -22.62 -15.93
CA GLY A 14 5.46 -22.63 -17.37
C GLY A 14 6.84 -23.11 -17.85
N ILE A 15 7.78 -23.43 -16.94
CA ILE A 15 9.16 -23.76 -17.32
C ILE A 15 9.28 -25.03 -18.17
N VAL A 16 8.42 -26.01 -17.96
CA VAL A 16 8.44 -27.29 -18.71
C VAL A 16 8.05 -27.04 -20.16
N ASP A 17 6.97 -26.31 -20.40
CA ASP A 17 6.49 -26.00 -21.77
C ASP A 17 7.50 -25.08 -22.46
N PHE A 18 8.08 -24.12 -21.75
CA PHE A 18 9.14 -23.28 -22.27
C PHE A 18 10.39 -24.08 -22.69
N ALA A 19 10.86 -24.99 -21.82
CA ALA A 19 11.98 -25.88 -22.11
C ALA A 19 11.71 -26.76 -23.33
N LYS A 20 10.51 -27.31 -23.43
CA LYS A 20 10.08 -28.09 -24.61
C LYS A 20 10.17 -27.27 -25.89
N GLY A 21 9.64 -26.06 -25.88
CA GLY A 21 9.72 -25.16 -27.04
C GLY A 21 11.16 -24.82 -27.43
N LEU A 22 12.05 -24.61 -26.47
CA LEU A 22 13.48 -24.37 -26.73
C LEU A 22 14.15 -25.58 -27.39
N VAL A 23 13.90 -26.80 -26.91
CA VAL A 23 14.48 -28.04 -27.50
C VAL A 23 13.94 -28.26 -28.91
N GLU A 24 12.67 -28.02 -29.17
CA GLU A 24 12.07 -28.09 -30.52
C GLU A 24 12.74 -27.10 -31.50
N LEU A 25 13.27 -25.99 -30.98
CA LEU A 25 14.05 -25.00 -31.76
C LEU A 25 15.56 -25.34 -31.85
N GLY A 26 15.97 -26.49 -31.32
CA GLY A 26 17.38 -26.95 -31.38
C GLY A 26 18.29 -26.30 -30.33
N VAL A 27 17.73 -25.71 -29.28
CA VAL A 27 18.51 -25.10 -28.19
C VAL A 27 18.93 -26.19 -27.19
N THR A 28 20.20 -26.24 -26.85
CA THR A 28 20.73 -27.07 -25.76
C THR A 28 20.42 -26.43 -24.42
N ILE A 29 19.79 -27.19 -23.50
CA ILE A 29 19.44 -26.72 -22.16
C ILE A 29 20.45 -27.24 -21.14
N TYR A 30 21.04 -26.31 -20.38
CA TYR A 30 21.73 -26.59 -19.12
C TYR A 30 20.82 -26.18 -17.96
N SER A 31 20.78 -26.99 -16.91
CA SER A 31 19.89 -26.73 -15.78
C SER A 31 20.47 -27.22 -14.46
N THR A 32 19.85 -26.79 -13.36
CA THR A 32 20.30 -27.10 -11.99
C THR A 32 19.18 -27.72 -11.17
N GLY A 33 19.54 -28.55 -10.21
CA GLY A 33 18.73 -29.04 -9.09
C GLY A 33 17.29 -29.39 -9.44
N GLY A 34 16.34 -28.72 -8.79
CA GLY A 34 14.91 -28.97 -8.96
C GLY A 34 14.35 -28.60 -10.35
N THR A 35 14.94 -27.63 -11.03
CA THR A 35 14.57 -27.26 -12.40
C THR A 35 14.92 -28.37 -13.38
N LEU A 36 16.16 -28.89 -13.29
CA LEU A 36 16.59 -30.04 -14.11
C LEU A 36 15.68 -31.24 -13.89
N LYS A 37 15.36 -31.59 -12.63
CA LYS A 37 14.45 -32.70 -12.31
C LYS A 37 13.06 -32.52 -12.95
N ALA A 38 12.50 -31.31 -12.90
CA ALA A 38 11.19 -31.02 -13.48
C ALA A 38 11.18 -31.19 -15.00
N ILE A 39 12.21 -30.68 -15.69
CA ILE A 39 12.35 -30.76 -17.14
C ILE A 39 12.55 -32.22 -17.61
N THR A 40 13.47 -32.95 -16.98
CA THR A 40 13.76 -34.35 -17.34
C THR A 40 12.63 -35.31 -16.98
N ALA A 41 11.91 -35.07 -15.88
CA ALA A 41 10.73 -35.86 -15.54
C ALA A 41 9.60 -35.74 -16.57
N ALA A 42 9.53 -34.63 -17.31
CA ALA A 42 8.62 -34.42 -18.44
C ALA A 42 9.14 -35.04 -19.76
N GLY A 43 10.26 -35.76 -19.74
CA GLY A 43 10.86 -36.40 -20.93
C GLY A 43 11.59 -35.43 -21.86
N ILE A 44 11.92 -34.23 -21.40
CA ILE A 44 12.63 -33.21 -22.19
C ILE A 44 14.13 -33.33 -21.91
N GLU A 45 14.94 -33.30 -22.98
CA GLU A 45 16.39 -33.38 -22.87
C GLU A 45 16.96 -32.10 -22.25
N ALA A 46 17.70 -32.25 -21.13
CA ALA A 46 18.44 -31.18 -20.50
C ALA A 46 19.69 -31.76 -19.83
N LYS A 47 20.77 -30.99 -19.86
CA LYS A 47 22.05 -31.35 -19.26
C LYS A 47 22.21 -30.70 -17.88
N ALA A 48 22.82 -31.40 -16.96
CA ALA A 48 23.20 -30.81 -15.68
C ALA A 48 24.29 -29.75 -15.88
N VAL A 49 24.27 -28.66 -15.09
CA VAL A 49 25.29 -27.60 -15.15
C VAL A 49 26.68 -28.13 -14.86
N GLU A 50 26.79 -29.22 -14.10
CA GLU A 50 28.04 -29.92 -13.82
C GLU A 50 28.73 -30.45 -15.11
N SER A 51 27.94 -30.76 -16.14
CA SER A 51 28.51 -31.16 -17.44
C SER A 51 29.18 -29.98 -18.17
N LEU A 52 28.74 -28.74 -17.92
CA LEU A 52 29.34 -27.53 -18.43
C LEU A 52 30.58 -27.11 -17.64
N THR A 53 30.50 -27.20 -16.29
CA THR A 53 31.60 -26.77 -15.41
C THR A 53 32.71 -27.81 -15.31
N GLY A 54 32.39 -29.09 -15.41
CA GLY A 54 33.26 -30.19 -15.07
C GLY A 54 33.53 -30.27 -13.54
N PHE A 55 32.70 -29.63 -12.72
CA PHE A 55 32.89 -29.50 -11.28
C PHE A 55 31.63 -29.92 -10.53
N PRO A 56 31.75 -30.74 -9.48
CA PRO A 56 30.54 -31.16 -8.72
C PRO A 56 29.98 -30.03 -7.87
N GLU A 57 28.67 -30.13 -7.59
CA GLU A 57 28.02 -29.33 -6.57
C GLU A 57 28.66 -29.55 -5.20
N MET A 58 28.86 -28.46 -4.44
CA MET A 58 29.52 -28.52 -3.12
C MET A 58 28.75 -27.70 -2.09
N MET A 59 29.06 -27.97 -0.79
CA MET A 59 28.56 -27.20 0.34
C MET A 59 27.01 -27.13 0.33
N ASP A 60 26.39 -28.30 0.20
CA ASP A 60 24.92 -28.47 0.18
C ASP A 60 24.22 -27.62 -0.90
N GLY A 61 24.90 -27.41 -2.05
CA GLY A 61 24.34 -26.65 -3.17
C GLY A 61 24.69 -25.16 -3.17
N ARG A 62 25.35 -24.65 -2.15
CA ARG A 62 25.72 -23.22 -2.09
C ARG A 62 26.70 -22.82 -3.20
N VAL A 63 27.54 -23.75 -3.68
CA VAL A 63 28.45 -23.55 -4.82
C VAL A 63 28.10 -24.53 -5.93
N LYS A 64 27.52 -24.02 -7.00
CA LYS A 64 27.06 -24.79 -8.14
C LYS A 64 27.30 -24.04 -9.47
N THR A 65 26.72 -22.84 -9.58
CA THR A 65 26.79 -21.98 -10.76
C THR A 65 27.87 -20.90 -10.67
N LEU A 66 28.46 -20.68 -9.48
CA LEU A 66 29.55 -19.75 -9.25
C LEU A 66 30.87 -20.33 -9.81
N HIS A 67 30.96 -20.41 -11.12
CA HIS A 67 32.10 -21.04 -11.80
C HIS A 67 32.53 -20.22 -13.02
N PRO A 68 33.84 -20.09 -13.31
CA PRO A 68 34.33 -19.33 -14.45
C PRO A 68 33.74 -19.76 -15.79
N LYS A 69 33.46 -21.05 -16.00
CA LYS A 69 32.85 -21.52 -17.25
C LYS A 69 31.40 -21.04 -17.43
N VAL A 70 30.64 -20.94 -16.35
CA VAL A 70 29.28 -20.37 -16.40
C VAL A 70 29.35 -18.88 -16.69
N HIS A 71 30.05 -18.12 -15.84
CA HIS A 71 30.10 -16.67 -15.97
C HIS A 71 30.92 -16.20 -17.19
N GLY A 72 31.93 -16.93 -17.58
CA GLY A 72 32.64 -16.68 -18.84
C GLY A 72 31.74 -16.88 -20.06
N GLY A 73 30.92 -17.96 -20.05
CA GLY A 73 29.91 -18.22 -21.08
C GLY A 73 28.88 -17.12 -21.22
N ILE A 74 28.47 -16.48 -20.07
CA ILE A 74 27.51 -15.39 -20.04
C ILE A 74 28.14 -14.04 -20.37
N LEU A 75 29.32 -13.71 -19.80
CA LEU A 75 29.94 -12.38 -19.84
C LEU A 75 30.81 -12.10 -21.04
N ALA A 76 31.22 -13.13 -21.80
CA ALA A 76 32.07 -12.94 -22.95
C ALA A 76 31.44 -12.03 -24.01
N ILE A 77 32.17 -11.03 -24.45
CA ILE A 77 31.83 -10.15 -25.57
C ILE A 77 32.12 -10.93 -26.87
N ARG A 78 31.05 -11.28 -27.59
CA ARG A 78 31.12 -12.21 -28.74
C ARG A 78 31.97 -11.70 -29.92
N ASP A 79 32.07 -10.36 -30.07
CA ASP A 79 32.81 -9.70 -31.14
C ASP A 79 34.26 -9.36 -30.75
N ASN A 80 34.70 -9.73 -29.53
CA ASN A 80 36.07 -9.48 -29.06
C ASN A 80 36.92 -10.72 -29.28
N ALA A 81 37.97 -10.60 -30.10
CA ALA A 81 38.85 -11.71 -30.45
C ALA A 81 39.60 -12.30 -29.23
N GLU A 82 40.01 -11.46 -28.28
CA GLU A 82 40.67 -11.92 -27.04
C GLU A 82 39.73 -12.74 -26.17
N HIS A 83 38.46 -12.32 -26.08
CA HIS A 83 37.44 -13.09 -25.35
C HIS A 83 37.13 -14.42 -26.03
N GLN A 84 37.06 -14.46 -27.37
CA GLN A 84 36.87 -15.71 -28.12
C GLN A 84 38.05 -16.66 -27.92
N GLN A 85 39.26 -16.13 -27.93
CA GLN A 85 40.49 -16.94 -27.69
C GLN A 85 40.48 -17.49 -26.27
N ALA A 86 40.18 -16.65 -25.27
CA ALA A 86 40.09 -17.09 -23.85
C ALA A 86 39.02 -18.17 -23.66
N MET A 87 37.86 -18.04 -24.31
CA MET A 87 36.82 -19.08 -24.24
C MET A 87 37.34 -20.39 -24.85
N ALA A 88 38.03 -20.35 -25.99
CA ALA A 88 38.59 -21.53 -26.63
C ALA A 88 39.67 -22.18 -25.75
N ASP A 89 40.59 -21.40 -25.20
CA ASP A 89 41.69 -21.87 -24.37
C ASP A 89 41.22 -22.57 -23.08
N HIS A 90 40.11 -22.14 -22.54
CA HIS A 90 39.56 -22.65 -21.28
C HIS A 90 38.34 -23.58 -21.48
N GLY A 91 37.95 -23.90 -22.71
CA GLY A 91 36.78 -24.74 -23.02
C GLY A 91 35.48 -24.15 -22.45
N ILE A 92 35.27 -22.85 -22.65
CA ILE A 92 34.06 -22.15 -22.20
C ILE A 92 33.05 -22.10 -23.35
N GLU A 93 31.88 -22.69 -23.15
CA GLU A 93 30.79 -22.61 -24.11
C GLU A 93 29.99 -21.32 -23.93
N PRO A 94 29.54 -20.64 -25.01
CA PRO A 94 28.70 -19.48 -24.89
C PRO A 94 27.32 -19.86 -24.36
N ILE A 95 26.76 -19.05 -23.46
CA ILE A 95 25.39 -19.14 -22.98
C ILE A 95 24.63 -17.93 -23.56
N ASP A 96 23.60 -18.20 -24.35
CA ASP A 96 22.91 -17.18 -25.13
C ASP A 96 21.59 -16.73 -24.47
N LEU A 97 21.01 -17.59 -23.61
CA LEU A 97 19.81 -17.33 -22.88
C LEU A 97 19.97 -17.80 -21.43
N VAL A 98 19.64 -16.94 -20.48
CA VAL A 98 19.62 -17.24 -19.05
C VAL A 98 18.20 -17.04 -18.53
N VAL A 99 17.63 -18.07 -17.90
CA VAL A 99 16.28 -18.07 -17.36
C VAL A 99 16.38 -18.40 -15.87
N VAL A 100 16.24 -17.37 -15.04
CA VAL A 100 16.47 -17.47 -13.60
C VAL A 100 15.47 -16.59 -12.86
N ASN A 101 14.70 -17.18 -11.97
CA ASN A 101 14.04 -16.45 -10.89
C ASN A 101 14.64 -16.89 -9.54
N LEU A 102 14.57 -15.99 -8.57
CA LEU A 102 15.30 -16.12 -7.32
C LEU A 102 14.57 -17.01 -6.31
N TYR A 103 15.27 -17.44 -5.26
CA TYR A 103 14.66 -18.16 -4.14
C TYR A 103 13.55 -17.29 -3.50
N PRO A 104 12.48 -17.93 -2.98
CA PRO A 104 11.30 -17.23 -2.46
C PRO A 104 11.57 -16.63 -1.08
N PHE A 105 12.51 -15.70 -0.96
CA PHE A 105 12.90 -15.09 0.30
C PHE A 105 11.73 -14.40 1.01
N ARG A 106 10.93 -13.63 0.24
CA ARG A 106 9.75 -12.91 0.78
C ARG A 106 8.71 -13.85 1.34
N GLU A 107 8.40 -14.92 0.61
CA GLU A 107 7.45 -15.95 1.02
C GLU A 107 7.98 -16.73 2.23
N THR A 108 9.29 -16.90 2.31
CA THR A 108 9.93 -17.57 3.45
C THR A 108 9.81 -16.72 4.72
N ILE A 109 10.17 -15.45 4.67
CA ILE A 109 10.08 -14.55 5.83
C ILE A 109 8.64 -14.21 6.24
N ALA A 110 7.68 -14.39 5.35
CA ALA A 110 6.25 -14.20 5.64
C ALA A 110 5.63 -15.38 6.42
N LYS A 111 6.33 -16.51 6.51
CA LYS A 111 5.84 -17.67 7.27
C LYS A 111 5.83 -17.36 8.78
N PRO A 112 4.80 -17.78 9.52
CA PRO A 112 4.80 -17.64 10.96
C PRO A 112 5.96 -18.45 11.58
N ASN A 113 6.69 -17.83 12.52
CA ASN A 113 7.79 -18.44 13.29
C ASN A 113 9.00 -18.90 12.45
N VAL A 114 9.27 -18.28 11.30
CA VAL A 114 10.51 -18.53 10.55
C VAL A 114 11.73 -18.22 11.43
N SER A 115 12.71 -19.12 11.46
CA SER A 115 13.97 -18.84 12.17
C SER A 115 14.88 -17.91 11.33
N LEU A 116 15.79 -17.21 12.03
CA LEU A 116 16.80 -16.40 11.34
C LEU A 116 17.67 -17.27 10.42
N GLU A 117 18.04 -18.46 10.87
CA GLU A 117 18.85 -19.40 10.08
C GLU A 117 18.09 -19.83 8.81
N GLU A 118 16.79 -20.14 8.90
CA GLU A 118 15.97 -20.48 7.73
C GLU A 118 15.85 -19.30 6.76
N ALA A 119 15.68 -18.08 7.26
CA ALA A 119 15.63 -16.88 6.43
C ALA A 119 16.98 -16.66 5.70
N ILE A 120 18.12 -16.75 6.42
CA ILE A 120 19.45 -16.57 5.85
C ILE A 120 19.75 -17.64 4.80
N GLU A 121 19.37 -18.92 5.04
CA GLU A 121 19.60 -20.00 4.07
C GLU A 121 18.80 -19.85 2.79
N ASN A 122 17.70 -19.09 2.81
CA ASN A 122 16.91 -18.76 1.64
C ASN A 122 17.38 -17.50 0.88
N ILE A 123 18.53 -16.93 1.25
CA ILE A 123 19.18 -15.88 0.46
C ILE A 123 19.91 -16.51 -0.75
N ASP A 124 19.41 -16.22 -1.94
CA ASP A 124 20.01 -16.71 -3.18
C ASP A 124 21.26 -15.90 -3.54
N ILE A 125 22.37 -16.58 -3.76
CA ILE A 125 23.63 -15.98 -4.20
C ILE A 125 23.90 -16.26 -5.69
N GLY A 126 23.73 -17.51 -6.10
CA GLY A 126 24.00 -17.93 -7.48
C GLY A 126 23.05 -17.33 -8.51
N GLY A 127 21.77 -17.28 -8.19
CA GLY A 127 20.72 -16.70 -9.02
C GLY A 127 20.97 -15.23 -9.35
N PRO A 128 21.09 -14.33 -8.38
CA PRO A 128 21.39 -12.91 -8.63
C PRO A 128 22.68 -12.70 -9.42
N THR A 129 23.70 -13.52 -9.18
CA THR A 129 24.98 -13.41 -9.88
C THR A 129 24.80 -13.71 -11.37
N MET A 130 24.08 -14.77 -11.74
CA MET A 130 23.77 -15.10 -13.14
C MET A 130 22.88 -14.04 -13.80
N VAL A 131 21.83 -13.60 -13.10
CA VAL A 131 20.88 -12.56 -13.55
C VAL A 131 21.63 -11.28 -13.90
N ARG A 132 22.48 -10.78 -12.99
CA ARG A 132 23.25 -9.55 -13.19
C ARG A 132 24.29 -9.68 -14.28
N SER A 133 24.95 -10.84 -14.39
CA SER A 133 25.93 -11.11 -15.45
C SER A 133 25.28 -11.08 -16.84
N ALA A 134 24.13 -11.77 -17.01
CA ALA A 134 23.40 -11.79 -18.27
C ALA A 134 22.81 -10.41 -18.62
N ALA A 135 22.23 -9.72 -17.64
CA ALA A 135 21.70 -8.37 -17.81
C ALA A 135 22.79 -7.37 -18.25
N LYS A 136 23.98 -7.44 -17.65
CA LYS A 136 25.14 -6.63 -18.07
C LYS A 136 25.53 -6.90 -19.53
N ASN A 137 25.45 -8.16 -19.95
CA ASN A 137 25.89 -8.59 -21.31
C ASN A 137 24.68 -8.72 -22.28
N HIS A 138 23.60 -7.96 -22.08
CA HIS A 138 22.37 -8.01 -22.88
C HIS A 138 22.59 -7.80 -24.40
N ALA A 139 23.69 -7.21 -24.79
CA ALA A 139 24.06 -7.10 -26.20
C ALA A 139 24.11 -8.47 -26.90
N TYR A 140 24.43 -9.54 -26.16
CA TYR A 140 24.62 -10.89 -26.66
C TYR A 140 23.77 -11.96 -26.00
N VAL A 141 23.29 -11.70 -24.77
CA VAL A 141 22.60 -12.69 -23.94
C VAL A 141 21.18 -12.20 -23.58
N GLY A 142 20.19 -13.06 -23.75
CA GLY A 142 18.85 -12.85 -23.20
C GLY A 142 18.81 -13.24 -21.71
N ILE A 143 18.16 -12.44 -20.87
CA ILE A 143 17.89 -12.75 -19.46
C ILE A 143 16.42 -12.70 -19.19
N VAL A 144 15.84 -13.74 -18.61
CA VAL A 144 14.42 -13.86 -18.31
C VAL A 144 14.24 -14.18 -16.83
N VAL A 145 13.62 -13.27 -16.09
CA VAL A 145 13.31 -13.43 -14.66
C VAL A 145 11.82 -13.64 -14.41
N ASN A 146 10.98 -13.41 -15.42
CA ASN A 146 9.54 -13.44 -15.32
C ASN A 146 8.95 -14.46 -16.31
N PRO A 147 8.21 -15.48 -15.85
CA PRO A 147 7.61 -16.50 -16.71
C PRO A 147 6.60 -15.95 -17.72
N ASN A 148 6.04 -14.76 -17.50
CA ASN A 148 5.11 -14.13 -18.44
C ASN A 148 5.72 -13.84 -19.82
N HIS A 149 7.03 -13.84 -19.96
CA HIS A 149 7.73 -13.64 -21.22
C HIS A 149 7.95 -14.92 -22.04
N TYR A 150 7.68 -16.11 -21.47
CA TYR A 150 8.05 -17.37 -22.12
C TYR A 150 7.43 -17.56 -23.51
N ASP A 151 6.12 -17.34 -23.62
CA ASP A 151 5.40 -17.52 -24.89
C ASP A 151 5.88 -16.53 -25.97
N GLU A 152 6.07 -15.28 -25.60
CA GLU A 152 6.55 -14.24 -26.52
C GLU A 152 7.97 -14.52 -26.99
N ILE A 153 8.85 -14.97 -26.10
CA ILE A 153 10.24 -15.37 -26.43
C ILE A 153 10.24 -16.55 -27.40
N LEU A 154 9.44 -17.60 -27.15
CA LEU A 154 9.34 -18.73 -28.08
C LEU A 154 8.84 -18.30 -29.46
N ALA A 155 7.87 -17.40 -29.52
CA ALA A 155 7.35 -16.86 -30.77
C ALA A 155 8.45 -16.11 -31.54
N MET A 156 9.20 -15.21 -30.88
CA MET A 156 10.31 -14.48 -31.50
C MET A 156 11.42 -15.42 -31.98
N LEU A 157 11.79 -16.42 -31.18
CA LEU A 157 12.83 -17.38 -31.54
C LEU A 157 12.40 -18.24 -32.74
N LYS A 158 11.13 -18.63 -32.82
CA LYS A 158 10.58 -19.38 -33.95
C LYS A 158 10.59 -18.56 -35.25
N GLU A 159 10.29 -17.26 -35.15
CA GLU A 159 10.19 -16.38 -36.30
C GLU A 159 11.57 -15.89 -36.78
N HIS A 160 12.45 -15.49 -35.84
CA HIS A 160 13.71 -14.79 -36.15
C HIS A 160 14.98 -15.56 -35.76
N GLY A 161 14.87 -16.62 -34.95
CA GLY A 161 16.01 -17.39 -34.42
C GLY A 161 16.80 -16.65 -33.32
N GLU A 162 16.45 -15.42 -33.02
CA GLU A 162 17.10 -14.59 -32.00
C GLU A 162 16.12 -13.59 -31.36
N LEU A 163 16.52 -13.01 -30.23
CA LEU A 163 15.78 -11.93 -29.61
C LEU A 163 16.30 -10.57 -30.10
N PRO A 164 15.45 -9.62 -30.49
CA PRO A 164 15.86 -8.26 -30.85
C PRO A 164 16.67 -7.58 -29.73
N LYS A 165 17.62 -6.71 -30.10
CA LYS A 165 18.48 -6.01 -29.12
C LYS A 165 17.66 -5.17 -28.13
N GLU A 166 16.68 -4.47 -28.61
CA GLU A 166 15.77 -3.63 -27.81
C GLU A 166 14.98 -4.47 -26.82
N TYR A 167 14.53 -5.66 -27.23
CA TYR A 167 13.82 -6.60 -26.36
C TYR A 167 14.75 -7.13 -25.26
N ARG A 168 15.98 -7.56 -25.61
CA ARG A 168 16.99 -7.99 -24.62
C ARG A 168 17.34 -6.88 -23.64
N PHE A 169 17.39 -5.61 -24.09
CA PHE A 169 17.62 -4.46 -23.22
C PHE A 169 16.46 -4.26 -22.23
N GLY A 170 15.21 -4.45 -22.69
CA GLY A 170 14.01 -4.43 -21.83
C GLY A 170 14.07 -5.52 -20.75
N LEU A 171 14.41 -6.74 -21.14
CA LEU A 171 14.60 -7.85 -20.19
C LEU A 171 15.75 -7.58 -19.20
N ALA A 172 16.83 -6.98 -19.64
CA ALA A 172 17.95 -6.62 -18.76
C ALA A 172 17.56 -5.55 -17.73
N LYS A 173 16.77 -4.56 -18.12
CA LYS A 173 16.19 -3.57 -17.19
C LYS A 173 15.32 -4.25 -16.13
N GLU A 174 14.45 -5.18 -16.56
CA GLU A 174 13.58 -5.94 -15.64
C GLU A 174 14.41 -6.81 -14.68
N ALA A 175 15.46 -7.45 -15.18
CA ALA A 175 16.37 -8.26 -14.38
C ALA A 175 17.08 -7.46 -13.28
N PHE A 176 17.55 -6.25 -13.57
CA PHE A 176 18.12 -5.37 -12.55
C PHE A 176 17.08 -4.88 -11.55
N ALA A 177 15.87 -4.58 -11.99
CA ALA A 177 14.77 -4.22 -11.07
C ALA A 177 14.41 -5.39 -10.14
N HIS A 178 14.40 -6.63 -10.67
CA HIS A 178 14.14 -7.85 -9.92
C HIS A 178 15.17 -8.09 -8.81
N THR A 179 16.48 -8.00 -9.13
CA THR A 179 17.54 -8.16 -8.11
C THR A 179 17.54 -7.02 -7.10
N ALA A 180 17.29 -5.78 -7.53
CA ALA A 180 17.18 -4.64 -6.61
C ALA A 180 16.03 -4.81 -5.60
N ALA A 181 14.85 -5.23 -6.07
CA ALA A 181 13.72 -5.50 -5.20
C ALA A 181 13.97 -6.68 -4.24
N TYR A 182 14.75 -7.68 -4.67
CA TYR A 182 15.17 -8.80 -3.84
C TYR A 182 16.08 -8.33 -2.70
N ASP A 183 17.10 -7.52 -3.01
CA ASP A 183 18.05 -6.98 -2.03
C ASP A 183 17.34 -6.03 -1.03
N VAL A 184 16.36 -5.25 -1.48
CA VAL A 184 15.52 -4.42 -0.60
C VAL A 184 14.78 -5.30 0.43
N ALA A 185 14.23 -6.43 0.02
CA ALA A 185 13.53 -7.32 0.95
C ALA A 185 14.49 -7.91 2.01
N ILE A 186 15.70 -8.29 1.60
CA ILE A 186 16.73 -8.83 2.51
C ILE A 186 17.18 -7.74 3.50
N ALA A 187 17.50 -6.54 3.01
CA ALA A 187 17.95 -5.44 3.86
C ALA A 187 16.88 -5.04 4.88
N ASN A 188 15.63 -4.90 4.46
CA ASN A 188 14.52 -4.58 5.37
C ASN A 188 14.28 -5.67 6.42
N TYR A 189 14.39 -6.94 6.06
CA TYR A 189 14.31 -8.04 7.02
C TYR A 189 15.44 -7.95 8.07
N MET A 190 16.67 -7.72 7.63
CA MET A 190 17.83 -7.58 8.53
C MET A 190 17.69 -6.35 9.44
N SER A 191 17.20 -5.23 8.94
CA SER A 191 16.88 -4.03 9.72
C SER A 191 15.86 -4.34 10.83
N GLY A 192 14.82 -5.13 10.52
CA GLY A 192 13.86 -5.64 11.50
C GLY A 192 14.52 -6.52 12.59
N VAL A 193 15.41 -7.42 12.20
CA VAL A 193 16.18 -8.26 13.15
C VAL A 193 17.07 -7.41 14.07
N LEU A 194 17.65 -6.34 13.54
CA LEU A 194 18.47 -5.38 14.30
C LEU A 194 17.65 -4.44 15.18
N ASN A 195 16.32 -4.45 15.07
CA ASN A 195 15.40 -3.56 15.78
C ASN A 195 15.70 -2.06 15.52
N GLU A 196 16.02 -1.69 14.30
CA GLU A 196 16.34 -0.30 13.93
C GLU A 196 15.12 0.63 13.96
N GLY A 197 13.93 0.05 14.08
CA GLY A 197 12.69 0.79 14.20
C GLY A 197 12.17 1.35 12.86
N PRO A 198 11.22 2.30 12.92
CA PRO A 198 10.54 2.81 11.71
C PRO A 198 11.38 3.77 10.87
N THR A 199 12.53 4.22 11.37
CA THR A 199 13.42 5.18 10.69
C THR A 199 14.86 4.66 10.66
N PRO A 200 15.11 3.56 9.90
CA PRO A 200 16.43 2.96 9.80
C PRO A 200 17.43 3.89 9.09
N PRO A 201 18.75 3.62 9.20
CA PRO A 201 19.79 4.43 8.53
C PRO A 201 19.58 4.53 7.01
N GLU A 202 19.17 3.46 6.35
CA GLU A 202 18.81 3.40 4.94
C GLU A 202 17.33 3.07 4.79
N TYR A 203 16.53 4.02 4.30
CA TYR A 203 15.12 3.80 4.02
C TYR A 203 14.94 3.25 2.60
N LEU A 204 14.65 1.96 2.49
CA LEU A 204 14.54 1.24 1.23
C LEU A 204 13.11 0.76 1.00
N SER A 205 12.58 0.98 -0.20
CA SER A 205 11.29 0.43 -0.64
C SER A 205 11.30 0.11 -2.12
N ALA A 206 10.56 -0.91 -2.52
CA ALA A 206 10.44 -1.34 -3.89
C ALA A 206 8.95 -1.46 -4.26
N TYR A 207 8.58 -0.87 -5.40
CA TYR A 207 7.22 -0.82 -5.88
C TYR A 207 7.12 -1.37 -7.30
N GLU A 208 6.00 -2.04 -7.59
CA GLU A 208 5.64 -2.45 -8.95
C GLU A 208 4.39 -1.69 -9.42
N LYS A 209 4.37 -1.36 -10.72
CA LYS A 209 3.24 -0.66 -11.31
C LYS A 209 2.03 -1.59 -11.44
N VAL A 210 0.91 -1.18 -10.83
CA VAL A 210 -0.37 -1.89 -10.96
C VAL A 210 -1.07 -1.47 -12.24
N THR A 211 -1.19 -0.16 -12.47
CA THR A 211 -1.90 0.39 -13.64
C THR A 211 -1.49 1.84 -13.92
N ASP A 212 -1.61 2.24 -15.16
CA ASP A 212 -1.60 3.66 -15.51
C ASP A 212 -2.95 4.27 -15.14
N LEU A 213 -2.94 5.47 -14.58
CA LEU A 213 -4.14 6.21 -14.25
C LEU A 213 -4.43 7.21 -15.38
N ARG A 214 -5.70 7.50 -15.60
CA ARG A 214 -6.12 8.39 -16.67
C ARG A 214 -5.42 9.75 -16.63
N TYR A 215 -5.19 10.30 -15.44
CA TYR A 215 -4.41 11.51 -15.12
C TYR A 215 -4.16 11.57 -13.61
N GLY A 216 -3.35 12.52 -13.15
CA GLY A 216 -3.10 12.77 -11.72
C GLY A 216 -4.25 13.51 -11.04
N GLU A 217 -3.94 14.43 -10.13
CA GLU A 217 -4.98 15.30 -9.54
C GLU A 217 -5.66 16.14 -10.61
N ASN A 218 -4.92 16.52 -11.65
CA ASN A 218 -5.40 17.36 -12.75
C ASN A 218 -5.18 16.69 -14.12
N PRO A 219 -6.01 17.00 -15.13
CA PRO A 219 -5.99 16.34 -16.44
C PRO A 219 -4.67 16.40 -17.21
N HIS A 220 -3.83 17.40 -16.95
CA HIS A 220 -2.52 17.56 -17.60
C HIS A 220 -1.38 16.78 -16.93
N GLN A 221 -1.62 16.14 -15.79
CA GLN A 221 -0.63 15.38 -15.04
C GLN A 221 -0.71 13.89 -15.42
N GLN A 222 0.45 13.30 -15.70
CA GLN A 222 0.55 11.84 -15.85
C GLN A 222 0.61 11.18 -14.48
N ALA A 223 -0.05 10.05 -14.33
CA ALA A 223 -0.07 9.28 -13.09
C ALA A 223 -0.16 7.78 -13.33
N ALA A 224 0.32 7.01 -12.37
CA ALA A 224 0.16 5.57 -12.29
C ALA A 224 0.03 5.17 -10.82
N PHE A 225 -0.63 4.06 -10.58
CA PHE A 225 -0.69 3.42 -9.27
C PHE A 225 0.38 2.35 -9.17
N TYR A 226 1.14 2.39 -8.10
CA TYR A 226 2.17 1.42 -7.75
C TYR A 226 1.82 0.80 -6.40
N LYS A 227 1.99 -0.50 -6.25
CA LYS A 227 1.92 -1.19 -4.96
C LYS A 227 3.32 -1.57 -4.50
N GLU A 228 3.52 -1.65 -3.22
CA GLU A 228 4.75 -2.19 -2.64
C GLU A 228 4.86 -3.68 -2.97
N ILE A 229 6.04 -4.12 -3.42
CA ILE A 229 6.24 -5.51 -3.83
C ILE A 229 6.15 -6.44 -2.61
N GLY A 230 5.25 -7.42 -2.69
CA GLY A 230 5.02 -8.39 -1.62
C GLY A 230 3.97 -7.95 -0.59
N THR A 231 3.36 -6.74 -0.72
CA THR A 231 2.27 -6.34 0.17
C THR A 231 1.01 -7.17 -0.09
N ALA A 232 0.34 -7.57 0.99
CA ALA A 232 -0.94 -8.25 1.00
C ALA A 232 -2.04 -7.45 1.72
N HIS A 233 -1.77 -6.16 2.02
CA HIS A 233 -2.67 -5.28 2.79
C HIS A 233 -2.76 -3.88 2.16
N GLY A 234 -3.61 -3.05 2.76
CA GLY A 234 -3.80 -1.65 2.35
C GLY A 234 -4.28 -1.49 0.90
N MET A 235 -4.17 -0.28 0.35
CA MET A 235 -4.60 0.01 -1.03
C MET A 235 -3.90 -0.85 -2.08
N GLY A 236 -2.70 -1.37 -1.80
CA GLY A 236 -1.98 -2.28 -2.68
C GLY A 236 -2.65 -3.65 -2.87
N ALA A 237 -3.53 -4.04 -1.95
CA ALA A 237 -4.25 -5.32 -1.96
C ALA A 237 -5.75 -5.17 -2.23
N LEU A 238 -6.22 -3.98 -2.63
CA LEU A 238 -7.62 -3.73 -2.93
C LEU A 238 -8.13 -4.65 -4.06
N LYS A 239 -9.40 -5.05 -3.95
CA LYS A 239 -10.09 -5.81 -5.00
C LYS A 239 -11.27 -4.99 -5.51
N GLN A 240 -11.18 -4.54 -6.74
CA GLN A 240 -12.29 -3.88 -7.40
C GLN A 240 -13.26 -4.92 -7.96
N LEU A 241 -14.50 -4.94 -7.46
CA LEU A 241 -15.54 -5.89 -7.86
C LEU A 241 -16.36 -5.37 -9.03
N HIS A 242 -16.58 -4.06 -9.12
CA HIS A 242 -17.44 -3.43 -10.11
C HIS A 242 -17.00 -1.99 -10.43
N GLY A 243 -17.50 -1.48 -11.56
CA GLY A 243 -17.45 -0.07 -11.94
C GLY A 243 -16.30 0.31 -12.85
N LYS A 244 -16.13 1.62 -13.03
CA LYS A 244 -15.07 2.22 -13.84
C LYS A 244 -13.72 2.07 -13.16
N GLU A 245 -12.64 2.23 -13.94
CA GLU A 245 -11.27 2.35 -13.42
C GLU A 245 -11.17 3.42 -12.33
N LEU A 246 -10.33 3.14 -11.33
CA LEU A 246 -10.02 4.10 -10.28
C LEU A 246 -9.20 5.27 -10.84
N SER A 247 -9.47 6.47 -10.33
CA SER A 247 -8.65 7.65 -10.60
C SER A 247 -7.65 7.89 -9.45
N TYR A 248 -6.68 8.77 -9.69
CA TYR A 248 -5.76 9.25 -8.66
C TYR A 248 -6.51 9.77 -7.43
N ASN A 249 -7.48 10.68 -7.66
CA ASN A 249 -8.26 11.28 -6.57
C ASN A 249 -9.14 10.24 -5.85
N ASN A 250 -9.65 9.22 -6.56
CA ASN A 250 -10.37 8.14 -5.88
C ASN A 250 -9.46 7.41 -4.87
N ILE A 251 -8.23 7.04 -5.27
CA ILE A 251 -7.32 6.29 -4.38
C ILE A 251 -6.95 7.13 -3.15
N VAL A 252 -6.66 8.43 -3.32
CA VAL A 252 -6.35 9.34 -2.21
C VAL A 252 -7.52 9.48 -1.23
N ASP A 253 -8.74 9.67 -1.75
CA ASP A 253 -9.94 9.78 -0.90
C ASP A 253 -10.33 8.45 -0.28
N MET A 254 -10.11 7.32 -0.97
CA MET A 254 -10.29 5.97 -0.44
C MET A 254 -9.41 5.71 0.79
N GLU A 255 -8.13 6.06 0.71
CA GLU A 255 -7.19 5.94 1.84
C GLU A 255 -7.67 6.74 3.05
N ALA A 256 -8.11 7.98 2.84
CA ALA A 256 -8.65 8.83 3.91
C ALA A 256 -9.93 8.24 4.53
N ALA A 257 -10.84 7.71 3.71
CA ALA A 257 -12.09 7.10 4.16
C ALA A 257 -11.84 5.81 4.95
N TRP A 258 -10.93 4.97 4.43
CA TRP A 258 -10.64 3.67 5.03
C TRP A 258 -9.99 3.80 6.40
N ASN A 259 -9.02 4.67 6.54
CA ASN A 259 -8.37 4.92 7.83
C ASN A 259 -9.34 5.51 8.87
N MET A 260 -10.28 6.36 8.45
CA MET A 260 -11.26 6.98 9.33
C MET A 260 -12.31 5.98 9.84
N VAL A 261 -12.86 5.13 8.98
CA VAL A 261 -13.96 4.24 9.38
C VAL A 261 -13.54 3.18 10.39
N TRP A 262 -12.25 2.78 10.36
CA TRP A 262 -11.69 1.78 11.27
C TRP A 262 -11.29 2.30 12.66
N GLU A 263 -11.51 3.61 12.95
CA GLU A 263 -11.45 4.14 14.31
C GLU A 263 -12.54 3.55 15.23
N PHE A 264 -13.57 2.97 14.64
CA PHE A 264 -14.73 2.49 15.35
C PHE A 264 -14.82 0.97 15.35
N THR A 265 -15.19 0.44 16.54
CA THR A 265 -15.50 -0.98 16.72
C THR A 265 -16.98 -1.29 16.44
N ASP A 266 -17.88 -0.31 16.61
CA ASP A 266 -19.28 -0.41 16.26
C ASP A 266 -19.47 -0.30 14.73
N PRO A 267 -20.64 -0.73 14.18
CA PRO A 267 -20.93 -0.48 12.77
C PRO A 267 -20.83 1.00 12.45
N ALA A 268 -20.00 1.35 11.48
CA ALA A 268 -19.64 2.73 11.13
C ALA A 268 -19.67 2.95 9.64
N ALA A 269 -20.00 4.18 9.25
CA ALA A 269 -19.90 4.69 7.88
C ALA A 269 -19.22 6.05 7.89
N CYS A 270 -18.32 6.26 6.91
CA CYS A 270 -17.68 7.54 6.65
C CYS A 270 -17.85 7.91 5.17
N ILE A 271 -18.19 9.15 4.91
CA ILE A 271 -18.33 9.72 3.57
C ILE A 271 -17.28 10.82 3.42
N ILE A 272 -16.36 10.63 2.48
CA ILE A 272 -15.22 11.51 2.25
C ILE A 272 -15.38 12.26 0.92
N LYS A 273 -14.94 13.50 0.90
CA LYS A 273 -14.72 14.28 -0.30
C LYS A 273 -13.50 15.18 -0.11
N HIS A 274 -12.54 15.10 -1.05
CA HIS A 274 -11.30 15.86 -0.98
C HIS A 274 -10.55 15.64 0.35
N THR A 275 -10.40 14.36 0.73
CA THR A 275 -9.73 13.87 1.94
C THR A 275 -10.33 14.33 3.29
N ASN A 276 -11.46 15.03 3.29
CA ASN A 276 -12.15 15.46 4.51
C ASN A 276 -13.54 14.80 4.62
N PRO A 277 -14.03 14.56 5.84
CA PRO A 277 -15.36 13.97 6.02
C PRO A 277 -16.48 14.96 5.67
N CYS A 278 -17.38 14.54 4.78
CA CYS A 278 -18.71 15.14 4.66
C CYS A 278 -19.58 14.70 5.84
N GLY A 279 -19.46 13.42 6.20
CA GLY A 279 -20.17 12.84 7.31
C GLY A 279 -19.53 11.55 7.78
N ALA A 280 -19.62 11.31 9.09
CA ALA A 280 -19.24 10.05 9.71
C ALA A 280 -20.23 9.74 10.82
N ALA A 281 -20.57 8.46 10.96
CA ALA A 281 -21.50 8.03 11.98
C ALA A 281 -21.27 6.58 12.42
N THR A 282 -21.74 6.29 13.65
CA THR A 282 -21.86 4.94 14.18
C THR A 282 -23.30 4.66 14.55
N ALA A 283 -23.74 3.40 14.43
CA ALA A 283 -25.07 2.98 14.84
C ALA A 283 -25.09 1.50 15.21
N ILE A 284 -26.27 0.97 15.60
CA ILE A 284 -26.46 -0.46 15.89
C ILE A 284 -26.42 -1.27 14.59
N THR A 285 -26.94 -0.72 13.49
CA THR A 285 -26.93 -1.34 12.16
C THR A 285 -26.04 -0.55 11.21
N LEU A 286 -25.51 -1.21 10.19
CA LEU A 286 -24.71 -0.55 9.14
C LEU A 286 -25.56 0.41 8.33
N HIS A 287 -26.80 0.03 8.03
CA HIS A 287 -27.80 0.88 7.38
C HIS A 287 -27.96 2.21 8.10
N ASP A 288 -28.24 2.18 9.43
CA ASP A 288 -28.44 3.41 10.19
C ASP A 288 -27.14 4.24 10.31
N ALA A 289 -25.99 3.59 10.38
CA ALA A 289 -24.70 4.28 10.35
C ALA A 289 -24.52 5.05 9.03
N TYR A 290 -24.82 4.43 7.88
CA TYR A 290 -24.75 5.09 6.58
C TYR A 290 -25.77 6.25 6.48
N VAL A 291 -27.03 6.03 6.87
CA VAL A 291 -28.06 7.08 6.82
C VAL A 291 -27.65 8.29 7.67
N ASN A 292 -27.18 8.05 8.89
CA ASN A 292 -26.72 9.12 9.79
C ASN A 292 -25.50 9.87 9.23
N ALA A 293 -24.56 9.16 8.60
CA ALA A 293 -23.39 9.77 7.96
C ALA A 293 -23.79 10.62 6.74
N TYR A 294 -24.74 10.13 5.94
CA TYR A 294 -25.28 10.86 4.79
C TYR A 294 -26.03 12.13 5.21
N GLU A 295 -26.87 12.05 6.24
CA GLU A 295 -27.64 13.18 6.77
C GLU A 295 -26.78 14.27 7.43
N ALA A 296 -25.52 13.98 7.76
CA ALA A 296 -24.59 14.99 8.30
C ALA A 296 -24.33 16.12 7.31
N ASP A 297 -24.16 15.79 6.01
CA ASP A 297 -24.06 16.74 4.91
C ASP A 297 -24.45 16.06 3.59
N SER A 298 -25.75 15.98 3.36
CA SER A 298 -26.32 15.33 2.16
C SER A 298 -25.95 16.05 0.84
N ILE A 299 -25.59 17.34 0.90
CA ILE A 299 -25.20 18.12 -0.27
C ILE A 299 -23.80 17.70 -0.70
N SER A 300 -22.85 17.68 0.22
CA SER A 300 -21.45 17.33 -0.08
C SER A 300 -21.27 15.83 -0.33
N ALA A 301 -22.12 14.97 0.23
CA ALA A 301 -22.09 13.53 0.05
C ALA A 301 -22.30 13.07 -1.41
N PHE A 302 -22.96 13.89 -2.24
CA PHE A 302 -23.15 13.60 -3.66
C PHE A 302 -21.79 13.50 -4.38
N GLY A 303 -21.52 12.35 -5.01
CA GLY A 303 -20.25 12.06 -5.65
C GLY A 303 -19.10 11.78 -4.66
N GLY A 304 -19.42 11.53 -3.40
CA GLY A 304 -18.45 11.18 -2.35
C GLY A 304 -17.97 9.72 -2.43
N ILE A 305 -16.98 9.42 -1.61
CA ILE A 305 -16.46 8.07 -1.37
C ILE A 305 -16.94 7.60 -0.01
N VAL A 306 -17.56 6.41 0.02
CA VAL A 306 -18.12 5.80 1.23
C VAL A 306 -17.24 4.65 1.68
N ALA A 307 -16.84 4.65 2.94
CA ALA A 307 -16.20 3.52 3.60
C ALA A 307 -17.08 2.99 4.73
N LEU A 308 -17.16 1.67 4.83
CA LEU A 308 -17.97 0.94 5.80
C LEU A 308 -17.09 -0.12 6.47
N ASN A 309 -17.21 -0.30 7.79
CA ASN A 309 -16.37 -1.25 8.54
C ASN A 309 -17.01 -2.62 8.76
N ARG A 310 -18.09 -2.93 8.05
CA ARG A 310 -18.80 -4.22 8.07
C ARG A 310 -19.20 -4.62 6.65
N GLU A 311 -19.57 -5.88 6.49
CA GLU A 311 -20.18 -6.40 5.27
C GLU A 311 -21.44 -5.61 4.91
N VAL A 312 -21.53 -5.19 3.65
CA VAL A 312 -22.68 -4.44 3.12
C VAL A 312 -23.82 -5.40 2.83
N ASP A 313 -24.96 -5.19 3.47
CA ASP A 313 -26.21 -5.93 3.24
C ASP A 313 -27.11 -5.24 2.20
N ALA A 314 -28.19 -5.92 1.81
CA ALA A 314 -29.15 -5.41 0.83
C ALA A 314 -29.80 -4.09 1.26
N ALA A 315 -30.17 -3.94 2.55
CA ALA A 315 -30.82 -2.73 3.05
C ALA A 315 -29.90 -1.50 2.95
N THR A 316 -28.63 -1.68 3.33
CA THR A 316 -27.60 -0.63 3.19
C THR A 316 -27.34 -0.30 1.72
N ALA A 317 -27.28 -1.32 0.86
CA ALA A 317 -27.08 -1.15 -0.59
C ALA A 317 -28.24 -0.39 -1.25
N GLU A 318 -29.49 -0.70 -0.89
CA GLU A 318 -30.67 0.02 -1.37
C GLU A 318 -30.60 1.51 -1.05
N GLU A 319 -30.21 1.86 0.19
CA GLU A 319 -30.10 3.25 0.61
C GLU A 319 -28.99 3.97 -0.16
N MET A 320 -27.78 3.35 -0.28
CA MET A 320 -26.66 3.90 -1.06
C MET A 320 -26.99 4.07 -2.53
N SER A 321 -27.85 3.24 -3.08
CA SER A 321 -28.25 3.30 -4.48
C SER A 321 -29.10 4.53 -4.84
N LYS A 322 -29.66 5.24 -3.87
CA LYS A 322 -30.54 6.40 -4.10
C LYS A 322 -29.82 7.65 -4.57
N ILE A 323 -28.51 7.74 -4.29
CA ILE A 323 -27.69 8.89 -4.71
C ILE A 323 -26.54 8.43 -5.61
N PHE A 324 -25.90 9.40 -6.26
CA PHE A 324 -24.64 9.13 -6.97
C PHE A 324 -23.48 9.12 -5.99
N LEU A 325 -22.75 7.99 -5.95
CA LEU A 325 -21.50 7.80 -5.23
C LEU A 325 -20.39 7.39 -6.21
N GLU A 326 -19.18 7.85 -5.97
CA GLU A 326 -18.03 7.50 -6.81
C GLU A 326 -17.49 6.10 -6.46
N VAL A 327 -17.30 5.82 -5.17
CA VAL A 327 -16.73 4.58 -4.64
C VAL A 327 -17.45 4.17 -3.38
N ILE A 328 -17.67 2.88 -3.22
CA ILE A 328 -18.12 2.24 -1.97
C ILE A 328 -17.08 1.19 -1.59
N MET A 329 -16.57 1.28 -0.36
CA MET A 329 -15.57 0.39 0.19
C MET A 329 -16.10 -0.33 1.41
N ALA A 330 -15.86 -1.64 1.47
CA ALA A 330 -16.24 -2.47 2.61
C ALA A 330 -15.33 -3.70 2.71
N PRO A 331 -15.28 -4.39 3.87
CA PRO A 331 -14.57 -5.66 4.00
C PRO A 331 -15.22 -6.80 3.19
N ALA A 332 -16.52 -6.71 2.93
CA ALA A 332 -17.27 -7.66 2.10
C ALA A 332 -18.61 -7.05 1.65
N PHE A 333 -19.25 -7.69 0.70
CA PHE A 333 -20.60 -7.38 0.21
C PHE A 333 -21.39 -8.68 0.11
N THR A 334 -22.65 -8.67 0.56
CA THR A 334 -23.56 -9.80 0.29
C THR A 334 -23.87 -9.85 -1.22
N LYS A 335 -24.29 -11.01 -1.68
CA LYS A 335 -24.65 -11.18 -3.10
C LYS A 335 -25.77 -10.23 -3.52
N GLU A 336 -26.79 -10.08 -2.67
CA GLU A 336 -27.93 -9.20 -2.90
C GLU A 336 -27.50 -7.74 -2.95
N ALA A 337 -26.55 -7.32 -2.07
CA ALA A 337 -25.98 -5.97 -2.10
C ALA A 337 -25.24 -5.69 -3.41
N LEU A 338 -24.45 -6.65 -3.91
CA LEU A 338 -23.78 -6.53 -5.20
C LEU A 338 -24.80 -6.40 -6.35
N GLU A 339 -25.82 -7.24 -6.40
CA GLU A 339 -26.86 -7.18 -7.44
C GLU A 339 -27.55 -5.81 -7.49
N ILE A 340 -27.81 -5.20 -6.32
CA ILE A 340 -28.40 -3.86 -6.23
C ILE A 340 -27.43 -2.78 -6.74
N LEU A 341 -26.21 -2.80 -6.26
CA LEU A 341 -25.23 -1.74 -6.55
C LEU A 341 -24.65 -1.82 -7.97
N GLU A 342 -24.50 -3.02 -8.53
CA GLU A 342 -24.08 -3.25 -9.93
C GLU A 342 -25.08 -2.69 -10.95
N GLY A 343 -26.34 -2.49 -10.54
CA GLY A 343 -27.31 -1.74 -11.33
C GLY A 343 -26.89 -0.29 -11.63
N LYS A 344 -25.92 0.25 -10.91
CA LYS A 344 -25.30 1.56 -11.11
C LYS A 344 -23.95 1.43 -11.83
N LYS A 345 -23.97 1.38 -13.14
CA LYS A 345 -22.82 1.10 -14.03
C LYS A 345 -21.50 1.78 -13.68
N ASN A 346 -21.52 2.95 -13.04
CA ASN A 346 -20.33 3.78 -12.81
C ASN A 346 -19.80 3.72 -11.38
N ILE A 347 -20.54 3.17 -10.41
CA ILE A 347 -20.08 3.05 -9.02
C ILE A 347 -18.97 2.02 -8.94
N ARG A 348 -17.90 2.36 -8.26
CA ARG A 348 -16.81 1.42 -7.99
C ARG A 348 -17.06 0.74 -6.65
N LEU A 349 -17.09 -0.59 -6.67
CA LEU A 349 -17.24 -1.41 -5.46
C LEU A 349 -15.88 -2.02 -5.13
N ILE A 350 -15.39 -1.72 -3.93
CA ILE A 350 -14.05 -2.11 -3.49
C ILE A 350 -14.14 -2.97 -2.23
N GLU A 351 -13.61 -4.17 -2.34
CA GLU A 351 -13.39 -5.06 -1.20
C GLU A 351 -11.96 -4.85 -0.69
N LEU A 352 -11.80 -4.63 0.61
CA LEU A 352 -10.52 -4.36 1.25
C LEU A 352 -10.52 -4.84 2.70
N SER A 353 -9.43 -5.47 3.14
CA SER A 353 -9.26 -5.88 4.54
C SER A 353 -9.02 -4.69 5.47
N LYS A 354 -9.29 -4.89 6.76
CA LYS A 354 -8.97 -3.90 7.79
C LYS A 354 -7.52 -3.42 7.69
N PRO A 355 -7.23 -2.12 7.89
CA PRO A 355 -5.85 -1.61 7.94
C PRO A 355 -5.02 -2.31 9.02
N GLU A 356 -3.74 -2.51 8.74
CA GLU A 356 -2.77 -2.93 9.74
C GLU A 356 -2.25 -1.72 10.51
N SER A 357 -1.99 -1.88 11.80
CA SER A 357 -1.39 -0.85 12.65
C SER A 357 0.14 -0.86 12.56
N GLY A 358 0.77 0.24 12.97
CA GLY A 358 2.22 0.37 13.05
C GLY A 358 2.90 0.64 11.71
N GLN A 359 2.14 1.10 10.72
CA GLN A 359 2.67 1.51 9.43
C GLN A 359 3.41 2.85 9.53
N VAL A 360 4.15 3.21 8.50
CA VAL A 360 4.78 4.52 8.35
C VAL A 360 4.14 5.30 7.22
N THR A 361 4.02 6.60 7.40
CA THR A 361 3.65 7.51 6.33
C THR A 361 4.89 8.14 5.71
N VAL A 362 4.91 8.23 4.40
CA VAL A 362 6.02 8.79 3.63
C VAL A 362 5.53 9.98 2.82
N LYS A 363 6.19 11.13 3.00
CA LYS A 363 5.91 12.33 2.22
C LYS A 363 7.15 12.72 1.42
N LYS A 364 7.03 12.69 0.10
CA LYS A 364 8.11 13.13 -0.77
C LYS A 364 8.27 14.65 -0.70
N VAL A 365 9.51 15.10 -0.50
CA VAL A 365 9.91 16.51 -0.59
C VAL A 365 11.00 16.65 -1.65
N SER A 366 11.32 17.88 -2.05
CA SER A 366 12.37 18.12 -3.04
C SER A 366 13.71 17.54 -2.55
N GLY A 367 14.23 16.56 -3.27
CA GLY A 367 15.51 15.92 -2.96
C GLY A 367 15.51 14.94 -1.78
N GLY A 368 14.33 14.59 -1.21
CA GLY A 368 14.29 13.69 -0.06
C GLY A 368 12.92 13.15 0.28
N LEU A 369 12.85 12.46 1.43
CA LEU A 369 11.65 11.93 2.03
C LEU A 369 11.53 12.39 3.48
N LEU A 370 10.30 12.61 3.92
CA LEU A 370 9.93 12.64 5.34
C LEU A 370 9.24 11.32 5.65
N VAL A 371 9.69 10.65 6.69
CA VAL A 371 9.14 9.39 7.19
C VAL A 371 8.71 9.60 8.63
N GLN A 372 7.52 9.18 8.97
CA GLN A 372 7.00 9.20 10.34
C GLN A 372 6.11 7.98 10.57
N THR A 373 5.92 7.58 11.81
CA THR A 373 4.87 6.62 12.19
C THR A 373 3.50 7.21 11.97
N GLU A 374 2.52 6.37 11.71
CA GLU A 374 1.12 6.79 11.71
C GLU A 374 0.69 7.33 13.07
N ASP A 375 -0.34 8.18 13.06
CA ASP A 375 -0.98 8.70 14.28
C ASP A 375 -2.02 7.70 14.77
N ASP A 376 -1.55 6.53 15.20
CA ASP A 376 -2.34 5.38 15.65
C ASP A 376 -2.31 5.16 17.17
N ILE A 377 -1.91 6.21 17.91
CA ILE A 377 -1.84 6.16 19.37
C ILE A 377 -3.19 5.74 19.96
N GLN A 378 -3.14 4.72 20.82
CA GLN A 378 -4.32 4.28 21.56
C GLN A 378 -4.50 5.17 22.79
N GLU A 379 -5.60 5.92 22.79
CA GLU A 379 -5.94 6.85 23.86
C GLU A 379 -7.01 6.26 24.79
N ASP A 380 -6.87 6.51 26.08
CA ASP A 380 -7.85 6.12 27.10
C ASP A 380 -8.41 7.37 27.77
N ARG A 381 -9.71 7.45 27.87
CA ARG A 381 -10.46 8.47 28.63
C ARG A 381 -9.86 8.71 30.03
N ALA A 382 -9.32 7.66 30.68
CA ALA A 382 -8.71 7.77 31.98
C ALA A 382 -7.46 8.69 32.02
N SER A 383 -6.82 8.91 30.86
CA SER A 383 -5.68 9.84 30.71
C SER A 383 -6.10 11.29 30.51
N TYR A 384 -7.37 11.55 30.22
CA TYR A 384 -7.87 12.89 29.94
C TYR A 384 -8.15 13.67 31.22
N LYS A 385 -7.93 14.98 31.15
CA LYS A 385 -8.15 15.88 32.27
C LYS A 385 -9.32 16.82 32.01
N VAL A 386 -10.37 16.75 32.82
CA VAL A 386 -11.38 17.82 32.84
C VAL A 386 -10.79 19.02 33.55
N VAL A 387 -10.70 20.16 32.85
CA VAL A 387 -10.03 21.38 33.33
C VAL A 387 -11.00 22.45 33.83
N THR A 388 -12.29 22.29 33.58
CA THR A 388 -13.38 23.17 34.01
C THR A 388 -14.06 22.68 35.28
N LYS A 389 -14.84 23.58 35.93
CA LYS A 389 -15.66 23.25 37.12
C LYS A 389 -16.76 22.26 36.77
N VAL A 390 -17.37 22.40 35.59
CA VAL A 390 -18.40 21.49 35.07
C VAL A 390 -17.76 20.24 34.51
N GLN A 391 -18.29 19.08 34.89
CA GLN A 391 -17.86 17.78 34.38
C GLN A 391 -18.77 17.38 33.23
N PRO A 392 -18.22 16.70 32.17
CA PRO A 392 -19.04 16.16 31.12
C PRO A 392 -19.99 15.07 31.66
N THR A 393 -21.21 15.06 31.20
CA THR A 393 -22.15 13.92 31.39
C THR A 393 -21.66 12.71 30.56
N GLU A 394 -22.15 11.49 30.85
CA GLU A 394 -21.85 10.30 30.08
C GLU A 394 -22.21 10.43 28.57
N LYS A 395 -23.29 11.13 28.29
CA LYS A 395 -23.70 11.44 26.92
C LYS A 395 -22.68 12.36 26.22
N GLN A 396 -22.24 13.38 26.94
CA GLN A 396 -21.19 14.28 26.41
C GLN A 396 -19.84 13.57 26.25
N TRP A 397 -19.48 12.68 27.19
CA TRP A 397 -18.25 11.88 27.04
C TRP A 397 -18.26 11.03 25.78
N LYS A 398 -19.35 10.30 25.50
CA LYS A 398 -19.49 9.53 24.26
C LYS A 398 -19.34 10.41 23.01
N ALA A 399 -19.93 11.60 23.02
CA ALA A 399 -19.82 12.55 21.93
C ALA A 399 -18.39 13.12 21.77
N LEU A 400 -17.71 13.43 22.89
CA LEU A 400 -16.34 13.92 22.89
C LEU A 400 -15.36 12.86 22.36
N GLU A 401 -15.49 11.61 22.81
CA GLU A 401 -14.67 10.49 22.31
C GLU A 401 -14.93 10.22 20.82
N PHE A 402 -16.18 10.29 20.37
CA PHE A 402 -16.54 10.17 18.96
C PHE A 402 -15.90 11.31 18.13
N ALA A 403 -16.07 12.56 18.59
CA ALA A 403 -15.50 13.72 17.91
C ALA A 403 -13.96 13.69 17.87
N TRP A 404 -13.32 13.23 18.95
CA TRP A 404 -11.88 13.16 19.10
C TRP A 404 -11.25 12.18 18.10
N LYS A 405 -11.83 11.00 17.96
CA LYS A 405 -11.42 10.00 16.96
C LYS A 405 -11.49 10.51 15.52
N LEU A 406 -12.46 11.38 15.24
CA LEU A 406 -12.65 11.88 13.88
C LEU A 406 -11.83 13.13 13.58
N VAL A 407 -11.60 14.02 14.54
CA VAL A 407 -10.93 15.30 14.29
C VAL A 407 -9.49 15.11 13.82
N LYS A 408 -8.80 14.02 14.23
CA LYS A 408 -7.46 13.68 13.76
C LYS A 408 -7.38 13.36 12.27
N HIS A 409 -8.52 13.00 11.64
CA HIS A 409 -8.60 12.73 10.21
C HIS A 409 -8.94 13.97 9.38
N VAL A 410 -9.24 15.10 10.01
CA VAL A 410 -9.57 16.37 9.34
C VAL A 410 -8.30 17.19 9.14
N LYS A 411 -8.17 17.83 7.97
CA LYS A 411 -7.03 18.70 7.67
C LYS A 411 -6.92 19.88 8.63
N SER A 412 -5.72 20.10 9.19
CA SER A 412 -5.41 21.18 10.14
C SER A 412 -5.46 22.58 9.49
N ASN A 413 -5.85 23.66 10.21
CA ASN A 413 -6.46 23.58 11.53
C ASN A 413 -7.86 22.97 11.43
N ALA A 414 -8.16 22.02 12.30
CA ALA A 414 -9.40 21.24 12.27
C ALA A 414 -10.27 21.49 13.47
N ILE A 415 -11.57 21.71 13.19
CA ILE A 415 -12.65 21.70 14.22
C ILE A 415 -13.74 20.76 13.73
N LEU A 416 -14.23 19.92 14.63
CA LEU A 416 -15.33 19.00 14.36
C LEU A 416 -16.42 19.16 15.41
N ILE A 417 -17.65 19.30 14.95
CA ILE A 417 -18.86 19.34 15.80
C ILE A 417 -19.58 18.00 15.64
N SER A 418 -19.96 17.39 16.76
CA SER A 418 -20.72 16.13 16.73
C SER A 418 -21.69 15.98 17.92
N ASN A 419 -22.58 15.02 17.79
CA ASN A 419 -23.25 14.38 18.91
C ASN A 419 -22.62 12.98 19.15
N GLU A 420 -23.26 12.15 19.99
CA GLU A 420 -22.74 10.80 20.32
C GLU A 420 -22.81 9.78 19.17
N LYS A 421 -23.36 10.14 18.00
CA LYS A 421 -23.63 9.21 16.91
C LYS A 421 -23.07 9.64 15.56
N ARG A 422 -23.05 10.97 15.30
CA ARG A 422 -22.65 11.50 13.99
C ARG A 422 -21.99 12.86 14.06
N THR A 423 -21.24 13.19 13.02
CA THR A 423 -20.75 14.53 12.73
C THR A 423 -21.93 15.48 12.43
N LEU A 424 -21.77 16.74 12.78
CA LEU A 424 -22.75 17.81 12.54
C LEU A 424 -22.15 18.96 11.75
N GLY A 425 -20.84 19.18 11.87
CA GLY A 425 -20.13 20.21 11.13
C GLY A 425 -18.63 20.02 11.21
N VAL A 426 -17.93 20.36 10.12
CA VAL A 426 -16.49 20.19 9.95
C VAL A 426 -15.86 21.45 9.40
N GLY A 427 -14.90 21.99 10.13
CA GLY A 427 -14.03 23.06 9.65
C GLY A 427 -12.64 22.49 9.40
N ALA A 428 -12.18 22.49 8.16
CA ALA A 428 -10.95 21.85 7.74
C ALA A 428 -10.00 22.82 7.03
N GLY A 429 -8.69 22.63 7.22
CA GLY A 429 -7.65 23.28 6.43
C GLY A 429 -7.56 24.78 6.58
N GLN A 430 -7.98 25.35 7.70
CA GLN A 430 -7.99 26.78 7.90
C GLN A 430 -6.67 27.29 8.51
N MET A 431 -6.26 28.51 8.12
CA MET A 431 -5.04 29.14 8.63
C MET A 431 -5.15 29.58 10.10
N ASN A 432 -6.35 29.71 10.62
CA ASN A 432 -6.59 30.01 12.04
C ASN A 432 -7.74 29.17 12.60
N ARG A 433 -7.69 28.89 13.88
CA ARG A 433 -8.58 27.95 14.55
C ARG A 433 -10.01 28.51 14.70
N VAL A 434 -10.15 29.78 14.99
CA VAL A 434 -11.48 30.41 15.11
C VAL A 434 -12.21 30.43 13.77
N GLY A 435 -11.50 30.56 12.66
CA GLY A 435 -12.07 30.45 11.31
C GLY A 435 -12.61 29.05 11.04
N SER A 436 -11.83 28.02 11.41
CA SER A 436 -12.27 26.64 11.33
C SER A 436 -13.52 26.38 12.18
N ALA A 437 -13.55 26.92 13.40
CA ALA A 437 -14.69 26.82 14.30
C ALA A 437 -15.96 27.46 13.71
N LYS A 438 -15.84 28.65 13.13
CA LYS A 438 -16.97 29.34 12.48
C LYS A 438 -17.58 28.50 11.35
N ILE A 439 -16.73 27.92 10.48
CA ILE A 439 -17.18 27.05 9.38
C ILE A 439 -17.93 25.83 9.94
N ALA A 440 -17.35 25.13 10.92
CA ALA A 440 -17.97 23.95 11.52
C ALA A 440 -19.30 24.27 12.20
N LEU A 441 -19.36 25.39 12.92
CA LEU A 441 -20.58 25.82 13.63
C LEU A 441 -21.66 26.30 12.67
N GLU A 442 -21.31 27.00 11.60
CA GLU A 442 -22.25 27.41 10.55
C GLU A 442 -22.87 26.20 9.84
N GLN A 443 -22.04 25.20 9.51
CA GLN A 443 -22.51 23.93 8.94
C GLN A 443 -23.43 23.17 9.89
N ALA A 444 -23.09 23.09 11.18
CA ALA A 444 -23.90 22.43 12.19
C ALA A 444 -25.24 23.15 12.42
N GLY A 445 -25.28 24.47 12.26
CA GLY A 445 -26.48 25.28 12.44
C GLY A 445 -27.17 25.07 13.78
N GLU A 446 -28.48 24.87 13.77
CA GLU A 446 -29.30 24.62 15.00
C GLU A 446 -28.88 23.30 15.70
N ALA A 447 -28.32 22.33 15.00
CA ALA A 447 -27.85 21.07 15.60
C ALA A 447 -26.59 21.25 16.47
N ALA A 448 -25.94 22.41 16.42
CA ALA A 448 -24.83 22.75 17.32
C ALA A 448 -25.28 22.89 18.77
N LYS A 449 -26.55 23.23 19.04
CA LYS A 449 -27.09 23.38 20.40
C LYS A 449 -27.08 22.04 21.15
N GLY A 450 -26.31 22.00 22.23
CA GLY A 450 -26.09 20.80 23.02
C GLY A 450 -25.11 19.80 22.47
N ALA A 451 -24.49 20.07 21.29
CA ALA A 451 -23.44 19.29 20.69
C ALA A 451 -22.07 19.54 21.36
N VAL A 452 -21.07 18.76 20.95
CA VAL A 452 -19.69 18.92 21.40
C VAL A 452 -18.78 19.40 20.28
N LEU A 453 -17.66 20.01 20.67
CA LEU A 453 -16.63 20.49 19.75
C LEU A 453 -15.30 19.82 20.07
N ALA A 454 -14.65 19.24 19.04
CA ALA A 454 -13.29 18.75 19.10
C ALA A 454 -12.34 19.62 18.26
N SER A 455 -11.12 19.81 18.76
CA SER A 455 -10.06 20.55 18.06
C SER A 455 -8.78 19.72 18.03
N ASP A 456 -8.18 19.59 16.86
CA ASP A 456 -6.94 18.81 16.62
C ASP A 456 -5.71 19.36 17.35
N ALA A 457 -5.75 20.62 17.84
CA ALA A 457 -4.71 21.26 18.64
C ALA A 457 -5.31 22.29 19.63
N PHE A 458 -4.44 22.87 20.47
CA PHE A 458 -4.84 23.84 21.50
C PHE A 458 -5.43 25.13 20.93
N PHE A 459 -6.21 25.82 21.70
CA PHE A 459 -6.69 27.16 21.41
C PHE A 459 -5.65 28.21 21.79
N PRO A 460 -5.18 29.05 20.83
CA PRO A 460 -4.23 30.10 21.14
C PRO A 460 -4.83 31.23 21.98
N PHE A 461 -6.18 31.40 21.91
CA PHE A 461 -6.97 32.43 22.62
C PHE A 461 -8.33 31.88 23.02
N GLY A 462 -9.05 32.57 23.89
CA GLY A 462 -10.40 32.20 24.32
C GLY A 462 -11.50 32.42 23.28
N ASP A 463 -11.22 33.10 22.17
CA ASP A 463 -12.16 33.48 21.12
C ASP A 463 -12.89 32.30 20.45
N THR A 464 -12.20 31.17 20.31
CA THR A 464 -12.80 29.93 19.79
C THR A 464 -13.85 29.36 20.74
N VAL A 465 -13.54 29.37 22.04
CA VAL A 465 -14.49 28.94 23.09
C VAL A 465 -15.71 29.87 23.13
N GLU A 466 -15.49 31.21 23.15
CA GLU A 466 -16.57 32.19 23.11
C GLU A 466 -17.47 32.00 21.88
N THR A 467 -16.87 31.71 20.73
CA THR A 467 -17.63 31.42 19.49
C THR A 467 -18.46 30.15 19.63
N ALA A 468 -17.89 29.08 20.18
CA ALA A 468 -18.59 27.82 20.43
C ALA A 468 -19.78 27.99 21.38
N VAL A 469 -19.56 28.72 22.47
CA VAL A 469 -20.62 29.03 23.47
C VAL A 469 -21.79 29.79 22.84
N LYS A 470 -21.53 30.78 21.99
CA LYS A 470 -22.59 31.56 21.29
C LYS A 470 -23.49 30.68 20.41
N HIS A 471 -23.00 29.54 19.96
CA HIS A 471 -23.74 28.56 19.15
C HIS A 471 -24.33 27.42 19.97
N GLY A 472 -24.18 27.45 21.32
CA GLY A 472 -24.77 26.49 22.22
C GLY A 472 -24.01 25.17 22.35
N ILE A 473 -22.72 25.14 22.05
CA ILE A 473 -21.86 23.97 22.32
C ILE A 473 -21.86 23.68 23.84
N ALA A 474 -22.02 22.42 24.21
CA ALA A 474 -22.18 21.97 25.59
C ALA A 474 -20.87 21.41 26.21
N ALA A 475 -19.95 20.97 25.43
CA ALA A 475 -18.63 20.51 25.90
C ALA A 475 -17.57 20.60 24.79
N ILE A 476 -16.30 20.71 25.20
CA ILE A 476 -15.15 20.85 24.29
C ILE A 476 -14.08 19.83 24.66
N ILE A 477 -13.40 19.26 23.65
CA ILE A 477 -12.20 18.44 23.80
C ILE A 477 -11.09 18.99 22.91
N GLN A 478 -9.89 19.14 23.50
CA GLN A 478 -8.70 19.64 22.81
C GLN A 478 -7.44 19.25 23.59
N PRO A 479 -6.23 19.34 23.02
CA PRO A 479 -5.00 18.92 23.71
C PRO A 479 -4.62 19.74 24.96
N GLY A 480 -4.92 21.03 24.99
CA GLY A 480 -4.28 21.96 25.94
C GLY A 480 -2.83 22.27 25.56
N GLY A 481 -2.13 23.00 26.40
CA GLY A 481 -0.71 23.34 26.22
C GLY A 481 -0.45 24.74 25.66
N SER A 482 -1.46 25.58 25.52
CA SER A 482 -1.29 27.01 25.23
C SER A 482 -0.81 27.78 26.47
N ILE A 483 0.04 28.77 26.26
CA ILE A 483 0.38 29.75 27.32
C ILE A 483 -0.87 30.47 27.85
N ARG A 484 -1.94 30.49 27.06
CA ARG A 484 -3.22 31.13 27.36
C ARG A 484 -4.36 30.15 27.64
N ASP A 485 -4.10 28.90 28.03
CA ASP A 485 -5.11 27.94 28.37
C ASP A 485 -6.11 28.48 29.42
N GLU A 486 -5.63 29.29 30.37
CA GLU A 486 -6.48 29.92 31.38
C GLU A 486 -7.59 30.82 30.78
N GLU A 487 -7.35 31.49 29.65
CA GLU A 487 -8.39 32.29 28.98
C GLU A 487 -9.52 31.39 28.44
N SER A 488 -9.14 30.25 27.84
CA SER A 488 -10.10 29.26 27.31
C SER A 488 -10.88 28.57 28.45
N ILE A 489 -10.20 28.17 29.51
CA ILE A 489 -10.81 27.57 30.70
C ILE A 489 -11.79 28.53 31.36
N LYS A 490 -11.40 29.79 31.54
CA LYS A 490 -12.25 30.85 32.11
C LYS A 490 -13.49 31.07 31.25
N ALA A 491 -13.36 31.17 29.94
CA ALA A 491 -14.53 31.35 29.04
C ALA A 491 -15.47 30.16 29.12
N ALA A 492 -14.97 28.93 29.23
CA ALA A 492 -15.78 27.73 29.38
C ALA A 492 -16.49 27.69 30.78
N ASP A 493 -15.76 28.04 31.85
CA ASP A 493 -16.32 28.10 33.21
C ASP A 493 -17.41 29.16 33.35
N GLU A 494 -17.20 30.36 32.77
CA GLU A 494 -18.21 31.44 32.79
C GLU A 494 -19.47 31.05 32.01
N ALA A 495 -19.32 30.24 30.97
CA ALA A 495 -20.44 29.71 30.19
C ALA A 495 -21.09 28.44 30.80
N GLY A 496 -20.48 27.85 31.82
CA GLY A 496 -20.99 26.62 32.47
C GLY A 496 -20.86 25.38 31.57
N ILE A 497 -19.89 25.32 30.68
CA ILE A 497 -19.63 24.14 29.78
C ILE A 497 -18.40 23.38 30.24
N ALA A 498 -18.36 22.09 29.94
CA ALA A 498 -17.21 21.23 30.23
C ALA A 498 -16.09 21.38 29.18
N MET A 499 -14.84 21.36 29.63
CA MET A 499 -13.67 21.30 28.76
C MET A 499 -12.73 20.19 29.21
N VAL A 500 -12.29 19.40 28.24
CA VAL A 500 -11.39 18.25 28.43
C VAL A 500 -10.07 18.49 27.69
N PHE A 501 -8.95 18.27 28.38
CA PHE A 501 -7.61 18.25 27.79
C PHE A 501 -7.11 16.82 27.64
N THR A 502 -6.63 16.48 26.43
CA THR A 502 -6.08 15.15 26.12
C THR A 502 -4.55 15.11 26.26
N SER A 503 -3.89 16.25 26.23
CA SER A 503 -2.43 16.38 26.15
C SER A 503 -1.78 15.81 24.87
N ILE A 504 -2.58 15.38 23.89
CA ILE A 504 -2.17 14.79 22.63
C ILE A 504 -2.68 15.66 21.48
N ARG A 505 -1.82 15.99 20.53
CA ARG A 505 -2.15 16.81 19.37
C ARG A 505 -2.19 15.93 18.12
N HIS A 506 -3.17 16.15 17.24
CA HIS A 506 -3.40 15.39 16.02
C HIS A 506 -3.33 16.27 14.75
N PHE A 507 -2.20 16.86 14.44
CA PHE A 507 -2.07 17.62 13.19
C PHE A 507 -2.03 16.70 11.97
N LYS A 508 -2.81 17.08 10.93
CA LYS A 508 -2.84 16.42 9.63
C LYS A 508 -2.74 17.46 8.50
N HIS A 509 -1.64 17.43 7.76
CA HIS A 509 -1.35 18.38 6.69
C HIS A 509 -1.45 17.75 5.29
#